data_efdb2e5c95d69f74c3d71bca30cb0b33
#
_entry.id   efdb2e5c95d69f74c3d71bca30cb0b33
#
_cell.length_a   1.000
_cell.length_b   1.000
_cell.length_c   1.000
_cell.angle_alpha   90.00
_cell.angle_beta   90.00
_cell.angle_gamma   90.00
#
_symmetry.space_group_name_H-M   'P 1'
#
loop_
_entity.id
_entity.type
_entity.pdbx_description
1 polymer ?
#
loop_
_entity_poly.entity_id
_entity_poly.type
_entity_poly.pdbx_seq_one_letter_code
_entity_poly.pdbx_strand_id
1 'polypeptide(L)'
;MPPFGDQKLTKEQLRDRVKDVALDAAQNAPHRARELGDVAIEAAREAAQNAPERVRELRKAAAELDLPWARSFPARWIRENFMRFILNPTMDFYAARRSDGFEKLAALDEPVILVANHASHMDTPVILSALPRKLRKHTAVAAAADYFYKSKMIASLVSLFFNTVPLDRKGGSGTKPGGHLDKLLNDGWSLLLYPEGTRKHGDGLGRIRRGAAVLAAEHNLPIVPIRVDGTAEAMPPGQFWPKRLRGRLFSRRHKIHVSFGEPIPPQVDAAAMIERVQSFFESGEAGKPSRTPYARRKPADGSDE
;
A
#
# COMPACT_ATOMS: atom_id res chain seq x y z
N MET A 1 37.57 -4.05 -57.03
CA MET A 1 37.36 -4.32 -55.62
C MET A 1 38.37 -5.34 -55.15
N PRO A 2 39.35 -4.98 -54.28
CA PRO A 2 40.19 -5.97 -53.62
C PRO A 2 39.54 -6.47 -52.34
N PRO A 3 39.79 -7.72 -51.92
CA PRO A 3 39.13 -8.33 -50.77
C PRO A 3 39.72 -7.81 -49.46
N PHE A 4 38.82 -7.58 -48.49
CA PHE A 4 39.17 -7.29 -47.09
C PHE A 4 39.90 -8.50 -46.51
N GLY A 5 41.24 -8.36 -46.37
CA GLY A 5 42.04 -9.34 -45.66
C GLY A 5 41.85 -9.18 -44.14
N ASP A 6 41.37 -10.22 -43.52
CA ASP A 6 41.39 -10.42 -42.07
C ASP A 6 42.83 -10.52 -41.57
N GLN A 7 43.47 -9.39 -41.29
CA GLN A 7 44.73 -9.37 -40.55
C GLN A 7 44.44 -9.63 -39.08
N LYS A 8 44.62 -10.87 -38.65
CA LYS A 8 44.64 -11.23 -37.23
C LYS A 8 45.80 -10.48 -36.55
N LEU A 9 45.45 -9.52 -35.72
CA LEU A 9 46.40 -8.82 -34.86
C LEU A 9 47.22 -9.82 -34.04
N THR A 10 48.55 -9.61 -33.99
CA THR A 10 49.42 -10.42 -33.12
C THR A 10 49.09 -10.15 -31.64
N LYS A 11 49.44 -11.09 -30.78
CA LYS A 11 49.21 -10.96 -29.32
C LYS A 11 49.85 -9.70 -28.73
N GLU A 12 50.96 -9.26 -29.30
CA GLU A 12 51.69 -8.05 -28.92
C GLU A 12 50.90 -6.79 -29.31
N GLN A 13 50.43 -6.72 -30.54
CA GLN A 13 49.58 -5.62 -31.03
C GLN A 13 48.24 -5.48 -30.28
N LEU A 14 47.66 -6.60 -29.87
CA LEU A 14 46.46 -6.60 -29.03
C LEU A 14 46.77 -6.04 -27.64
N ARG A 15 47.92 -6.40 -27.09
CA ARG A 15 48.33 -5.97 -25.74
C ARG A 15 48.65 -4.46 -25.71
N ASP A 16 49.23 -3.93 -26.75
CA ASP A 16 49.55 -2.50 -26.88
C ASP A 16 48.25 -1.69 -27.09
N ARG A 17 47.31 -2.14 -27.93
CA ARG A 17 46.00 -1.53 -28.09
C ARG A 17 45.18 -1.51 -26.78
N VAL A 18 45.22 -2.58 -26.02
CA VAL A 18 44.53 -2.63 -24.71
C VAL A 18 45.16 -1.65 -23.73
N LYS A 19 46.50 -1.48 -23.76
CA LYS A 19 47.19 -0.48 -22.93
C LYS A 19 46.83 0.95 -23.34
N ASP A 20 46.80 1.22 -24.65
CA ASP A 20 46.41 2.56 -25.14
C ASP A 20 44.97 2.92 -24.81
N VAL A 21 44.05 1.99 -24.97
CA VAL A 21 42.63 2.18 -24.58
C VAL A 21 42.47 2.36 -23.06
N ALA A 22 43.24 1.60 -22.26
CA ALA A 22 43.22 1.74 -20.80
C ALA A 22 43.82 3.08 -20.33
N LEU A 23 44.88 3.55 -21.02
CA LEU A 23 45.50 4.84 -20.72
C LEU A 23 44.61 6.01 -21.11
N ASP A 24 43.96 5.95 -22.27
CA ASP A 24 42.96 6.94 -22.72
C ASP A 24 41.75 7.00 -21.79
N ALA A 25 41.24 5.84 -21.36
CA ALA A 25 40.16 5.75 -20.40
C ALA A 25 40.55 6.33 -19.02
N ALA A 26 41.79 6.11 -18.57
CA ALA A 26 42.29 6.64 -17.31
C ALA A 26 42.53 8.16 -17.35
N GLN A 27 43.00 8.68 -18.48
CA GLN A 27 43.25 10.12 -18.67
C GLN A 27 41.94 10.92 -18.81
N ASN A 28 40.93 10.34 -19.47
CA ASN A 28 39.64 11.01 -19.73
C ASN A 28 38.56 10.72 -18.68
N ALA A 29 38.78 9.79 -17.77
CA ALA A 29 37.86 9.46 -16.69
C ALA A 29 37.47 10.68 -15.81
N PRO A 30 38.40 11.56 -15.41
CA PRO A 30 38.02 12.73 -14.60
C PRO A 30 37.17 13.73 -15.36
N HIS A 31 37.40 13.89 -16.68
CA HIS A 31 36.65 14.80 -17.53
C HIS A 31 35.22 14.29 -17.76
N ARG A 32 35.04 13.03 -18.11
CA ARG A 32 33.76 12.37 -18.25
C ARG A 32 32.95 12.32 -16.93
N ALA A 33 33.65 12.14 -15.82
CA ALA A 33 33.00 12.18 -14.51
C ALA A 33 32.48 13.57 -14.16
N ARG A 34 33.19 14.64 -14.53
CA ARG A 34 32.74 16.03 -14.38
C ARG A 34 31.56 16.34 -15.31
N GLU A 35 31.61 15.99 -16.59
CA GLU A 35 30.49 16.17 -17.52
C GLU A 35 29.22 15.45 -17.04
N LEU A 36 29.33 14.20 -16.59
CA LEU A 36 28.21 13.45 -16.01
C LEU A 36 27.70 14.09 -14.72
N GLY A 37 28.61 14.66 -13.91
CA GLY A 37 28.24 15.39 -12.71
C GLY A 37 27.48 16.68 -13.04
N ASP A 38 27.93 17.44 -14.03
CA ASP A 38 27.27 18.68 -14.45
C ASP A 38 25.89 18.41 -15.08
N VAL A 39 25.76 17.38 -15.91
CA VAL A 39 24.45 16.93 -16.45
C VAL A 39 23.51 16.48 -15.36
N ALA A 40 24.03 15.75 -14.35
CA ALA A 40 23.20 15.31 -13.22
C ALA A 40 22.74 16.49 -12.34
N ILE A 41 23.59 17.50 -12.15
CA ILE A 41 23.26 18.72 -11.40
C ILE A 41 22.21 19.56 -12.17
N GLU A 42 22.37 19.70 -13.47
CA GLU A 42 21.41 20.41 -14.34
C GLU A 42 20.04 19.71 -14.34
N ALA A 43 20.01 18.39 -14.51
CA ALA A 43 18.80 17.58 -14.44
C ALA A 43 18.13 17.65 -13.05
N ALA A 44 18.92 17.71 -11.98
CA ALA A 44 18.40 17.89 -10.63
C ALA A 44 17.81 19.30 -10.40
N ARG A 45 18.43 20.34 -10.97
CA ARG A 45 17.94 21.72 -10.95
C ARG A 45 16.63 21.85 -11.72
N GLU A 46 16.56 21.33 -12.94
CA GLU A 46 15.36 21.33 -13.77
C GLU A 46 14.23 20.55 -13.09
N ALA A 47 14.50 19.39 -12.51
CA ALA A 47 13.55 18.63 -11.72
C ALA A 47 13.05 19.41 -10.49
N ALA A 48 13.92 20.17 -9.83
CA ALA A 48 13.55 21.00 -8.66
C ALA A 48 12.72 22.22 -9.06
N GLN A 49 13.02 22.86 -10.19
CA GLN A 49 12.24 24.01 -10.71
C GLN A 49 10.84 23.60 -11.15
N ASN A 50 10.68 22.43 -11.77
CA ASN A 50 9.40 21.92 -12.25
C ASN A 50 8.62 21.11 -11.21
N ALA A 51 9.20 20.86 -10.02
CA ALA A 51 8.56 20.08 -8.96
C ALA A 51 7.17 20.60 -8.52
N PRO A 52 6.95 21.93 -8.38
CA PRO A 52 5.61 22.42 -8.00
C PRO A 52 4.54 22.19 -9.07
N GLU A 53 4.89 22.31 -10.35
CA GLU A 53 3.98 22.11 -11.48
C GLU A 53 3.65 20.65 -11.69
N ARG A 54 4.65 19.78 -11.68
CA ARG A 54 4.47 18.32 -11.68
C ARG A 54 3.63 17.82 -10.51
N VAL A 55 3.81 18.37 -9.33
CA VAL A 55 2.98 18.04 -8.17
C VAL A 55 1.55 18.49 -8.37
N ARG A 56 1.30 19.66 -8.98
CA ARG A 56 -0.04 20.12 -9.34
C ARG A 56 -0.71 19.20 -10.36
N GLU A 57 0.00 18.83 -11.42
CA GLU A 57 -0.51 17.90 -12.44
C GLU A 57 -0.85 16.52 -11.87
N LEU A 58 0.04 15.97 -11.04
CA LEU A 58 -0.21 14.69 -10.37
C LEU A 58 -1.40 14.74 -9.41
N ARG A 59 -1.58 15.86 -8.69
CA ARG A 59 -2.77 16.09 -7.86
C ARG A 59 -4.06 16.13 -8.69
N LYS A 60 -4.02 16.84 -9.81
CA LYS A 60 -5.15 16.95 -10.72
C LYS A 60 -5.48 15.59 -11.32
N ALA A 61 -4.48 14.89 -11.82
CA ALA A 61 -4.63 13.53 -12.34
C ALA A 61 -5.15 12.53 -11.29
N ALA A 62 -4.67 12.60 -10.06
CA ALA A 62 -5.15 11.74 -8.97
C ALA A 62 -6.61 12.09 -8.59
N ALA A 63 -6.96 13.38 -8.55
CA ALA A 63 -8.32 13.82 -8.28
C ALA A 63 -9.31 13.42 -9.41
N GLU A 64 -8.85 13.43 -10.67
CA GLU A 64 -9.64 12.98 -11.82
C GLU A 64 -9.86 11.44 -11.81
N LEU A 65 -9.01 10.70 -11.14
CA LEU A 65 -9.14 9.24 -10.98
C LEU A 65 -10.04 8.85 -9.79
N ASP A 66 -10.35 9.76 -8.90
CA ASP A 66 -11.30 9.48 -7.81
C ASP A 66 -12.71 9.29 -8.37
N LEU A 67 -13.42 8.32 -7.84
CA LEU A 67 -14.77 7.94 -8.28
C LEU A 67 -15.78 8.17 -7.14
N PRO A 68 -16.29 9.41 -6.96
CA PRO A 68 -17.18 9.77 -5.86
C PRO A 68 -18.45 8.89 -5.78
N TRP A 69 -18.97 8.43 -6.93
CA TRP A 69 -20.13 7.54 -6.98
C TRP A 69 -19.94 6.24 -6.20
N ALA A 70 -18.67 5.75 -6.08
CA ALA A 70 -18.35 4.54 -5.31
C ALA A 70 -18.64 4.70 -3.79
N ARG A 71 -18.84 5.93 -3.33
CA ARG A 71 -19.22 6.28 -1.95
C ARG A 71 -20.72 6.55 -1.77
N SER A 72 -21.49 6.48 -2.85
CA SER A 72 -22.95 6.63 -2.81
C SER A 72 -23.63 5.49 -2.02
N PHE A 73 -24.86 5.73 -1.58
CA PHE A 73 -25.64 4.70 -0.86
C PHE A 73 -25.81 3.40 -1.68
N PRO A 74 -26.18 3.42 -2.98
CA PRO A 74 -26.29 2.19 -3.78
C PRO A 74 -24.96 1.42 -3.85
N ALA A 75 -23.83 2.11 -4.08
CA ALA A 75 -22.52 1.46 -4.15
C ALA A 75 -22.12 0.82 -2.81
N ARG A 76 -22.40 1.50 -1.68
CA ARG A 76 -22.17 0.92 -0.35
C ARG A 76 -23.05 -0.32 -0.11
N TRP A 77 -24.30 -0.29 -0.53
CA TRP A 77 -25.20 -1.43 -0.41
C TRP A 77 -24.73 -2.63 -1.24
N ILE A 78 -24.33 -2.40 -2.50
CA ILE A 78 -23.74 -3.44 -3.38
C ILE A 78 -22.49 -4.02 -2.74
N ARG A 79 -21.59 -3.19 -2.25
CA ARG A 79 -20.34 -3.61 -1.59
C ARG A 79 -20.58 -4.49 -0.38
N GLU A 80 -21.50 -4.10 0.51
CA GLU A 80 -21.83 -4.88 1.70
C GLU A 80 -22.40 -6.26 1.35
N ASN A 81 -23.28 -6.32 0.35
CA ASN A 81 -23.82 -7.60 -0.11
C ASN A 81 -22.77 -8.46 -0.81
N PHE A 82 -21.92 -7.87 -1.66
CA PHE A 82 -20.78 -8.56 -2.26
C PHE A 82 -19.84 -9.13 -1.20
N MET A 83 -19.49 -8.34 -0.19
CA MET A 83 -18.64 -8.82 0.91
C MET A 83 -19.29 -9.96 1.68
N ARG A 84 -20.59 -9.83 1.98
CA ARG A 84 -21.32 -10.82 2.78
C ARG A 84 -21.52 -12.15 2.05
N PHE A 85 -21.94 -12.09 0.79
CA PHE A 85 -22.42 -13.27 0.07
C PHE A 85 -21.40 -13.88 -0.89
N ILE A 86 -20.41 -13.12 -1.32
CA ILE A 86 -19.41 -13.57 -2.29
C ILE A 86 -18.01 -13.59 -1.68
N LEU A 87 -17.51 -12.44 -1.24
CA LEU A 87 -16.11 -12.31 -0.84
C LEU A 87 -15.79 -13.10 0.43
N ASN A 88 -16.61 -12.95 1.49
CA ASN A 88 -16.38 -13.65 2.75
C ASN A 88 -16.46 -15.18 2.60
N PRO A 89 -17.48 -15.77 1.98
CA PRO A 89 -17.53 -17.22 1.73
C PRO A 89 -16.33 -17.70 0.90
N THR A 90 -15.97 -16.95 -0.14
CA THR A 90 -14.80 -17.27 -0.96
C THR A 90 -13.51 -17.27 -0.13
N MET A 91 -13.27 -16.22 0.67
CA MET A 91 -12.09 -16.18 1.52
C MET A 91 -12.08 -17.29 2.57
N ASP A 92 -13.26 -17.63 3.16
CA ASP A 92 -13.36 -18.71 4.16
C ASP A 92 -13.13 -20.09 3.55
N PHE A 93 -13.40 -20.25 2.26
CA PHE A 93 -13.03 -21.48 1.55
C PHE A 93 -11.52 -21.68 1.48
N TYR A 94 -10.73 -20.61 1.26
CA TYR A 94 -9.26 -20.69 1.12
C TYR A 94 -8.51 -20.54 2.44
N ALA A 95 -9.04 -19.76 3.38
CA ALA A 95 -8.36 -19.38 4.61
C ALA A 95 -9.24 -19.51 5.86
N ALA A 96 -8.63 -19.91 6.96
CA ALA A 96 -9.19 -19.83 8.30
C ALA A 96 -8.78 -18.47 8.89
N ARG A 97 -9.70 -17.50 8.82
CA ARG A 97 -9.45 -16.12 9.26
C ARG A 97 -9.80 -15.94 10.73
N ARG A 98 -8.97 -15.20 11.45
CA ARG A 98 -9.21 -14.78 12.84
C ARG A 98 -8.88 -13.31 12.99
N SER A 99 -9.52 -12.63 13.92
CA SER A 99 -9.19 -11.26 14.30
C SER A 99 -9.26 -11.08 15.81
N ASP A 100 -8.43 -10.18 16.34
CA ASP A 100 -8.40 -9.75 17.73
C ASP A 100 -8.27 -8.22 17.83
N GLY A 101 -8.51 -7.66 19.01
CA GLY A 101 -8.49 -6.21 19.22
C GLY A 101 -9.70 -5.47 18.62
N PHE A 102 -10.74 -6.20 18.18
CA PHE A 102 -11.94 -5.62 17.60
C PHE A 102 -12.68 -4.68 18.59
N GLU A 103 -12.67 -5.01 19.86
CA GLU A 103 -13.25 -4.22 20.95
C GLU A 103 -12.68 -2.80 21.04
N LYS A 104 -11.41 -2.62 20.64
CA LYS A 104 -10.73 -1.33 20.61
C LYS A 104 -11.31 -0.38 19.56
N LEU A 105 -11.91 -0.95 18.52
CA LEU A 105 -12.54 -0.19 17.44
C LEU A 105 -13.99 0.21 17.78
N ALA A 106 -14.64 -0.51 18.70
CA ALA A 106 -16.04 -0.27 19.02
C ALA A 106 -16.28 1.06 19.76
N ALA A 107 -15.24 1.55 20.46
CA ALA A 107 -15.26 2.81 21.19
C ALA A 107 -14.80 4.02 20.37
N LEU A 108 -14.41 3.82 19.11
CA LEU A 108 -13.91 4.90 18.27
C LEU A 108 -15.06 5.59 17.55
N ASP A 109 -15.08 6.90 17.69
CA ASP A 109 -15.83 7.76 16.80
C ASP A 109 -15.10 7.91 15.48
N GLU A 110 -15.83 7.93 14.38
CA GLU A 110 -15.28 8.18 13.06
C GLU A 110 -15.04 9.69 12.83
N PRO A 111 -14.10 10.06 11.98
CA PRO A 111 -13.16 9.25 11.20
C PRO A 111 -11.88 8.84 11.96
N VAL A 112 -11.21 7.81 11.45
CA VAL A 112 -9.91 7.33 11.97
C VAL A 112 -8.96 7.01 10.82
N ILE A 113 -7.66 7.00 11.08
CA ILE A 113 -6.64 6.56 10.12
C ILE A 113 -6.20 5.15 10.47
N LEU A 114 -6.57 4.19 9.62
CA LEU A 114 -6.17 2.79 9.71
C LEU A 114 -4.85 2.59 8.98
N VAL A 115 -3.85 2.07 9.64
CA VAL A 115 -2.51 1.87 9.09
C VAL A 115 -2.15 0.39 9.17
N ALA A 116 -1.93 -0.26 8.02
CA ALA A 116 -1.68 -1.69 7.95
C ALA A 116 -0.38 -2.04 7.24
N ASN A 117 0.25 -3.17 7.62
CA ASN A 117 1.30 -3.78 6.81
C ASN A 117 0.73 -4.33 5.50
N HIS A 118 1.57 -4.49 4.46
CA HIS A 118 1.11 -4.91 3.13
C HIS A 118 1.99 -6.00 2.53
N ALA A 119 1.46 -7.22 2.52
CA ALA A 119 2.14 -8.40 2.00
C ALA A 119 1.41 -9.03 0.79
N SER A 120 0.10 -8.84 0.67
CA SER A 120 -0.73 -9.49 -0.34
C SER A 120 -1.90 -8.63 -0.80
N HIS A 121 -2.44 -8.90 -1.98
CA HIS A 121 -3.73 -8.35 -2.39
C HIS A 121 -4.90 -8.81 -1.49
N MET A 122 -4.72 -9.89 -0.74
CA MET A 122 -5.71 -10.34 0.25
C MET A 122 -5.81 -9.46 1.51
N ASP A 123 -4.82 -8.60 1.79
CA ASP A 123 -4.82 -7.79 3.01
C ASP A 123 -6.06 -6.88 3.07
N THR A 124 -6.32 -6.14 2.01
CA THR A 124 -7.46 -5.22 1.94
C THR A 124 -8.81 -5.90 2.19
N PRO A 125 -9.21 -6.95 1.45
CA PRO A 125 -10.47 -7.64 1.71
C PRO A 125 -10.55 -8.27 3.10
N VAL A 126 -9.44 -8.78 3.62
CA VAL A 126 -9.38 -9.39 4.95
C VAL A 126 -9.56 -8.32 6.03
N ILE A 127 -8.86 -7.20 5.95
CA ILE A 127 -9.03 -6.07 6.89
C ILE A 127 -10.45 -5.53 6.85
N LEU A 128 -10.96 -5.18 5.66
CA LEU A 128 -12.32 -4.65 5.52
C LEU A 128 -13.37 -5.59 6.08
N SER A 129 -13.20 -6.90 5.90
CA SER A 129 -14.09 -7.88 6.49
C SER A 129 -13.99 -7.93 8.02
N ALA A 130 -12.84 -7.56 8.59
CA ALA A 130 -12.57 -7.55 10.03
C ALA A 130 -13.12 -6.30 10.74
N LEU A 131 -13.28 -5.20 10.02
CA LEU A 131 -13.78 -3.96 10.59
C LEU A 131 -15.24 -4.07 11.04
N PRO A 132 -15.63 -3.34 12.12
CA PRO A 132 -17.02 -3.10 12.46
C PRO A 132 -17.79 -2.56 11.26
N ARG A 133 -19.04 -2.97 11.09
CA ARG A 133 -19.85 -2.58 9.93
C ARG A 133 -19.96 -1.06 9.76
N LYS A 134 -20.12 -0.33 10.86
CA LYS A 134 -20.20 1.14 10.88
C LYS A 134 -18.92 1.72 10.26
N LEU A 135 -17.76 1.39 10.80
CA LEU A 135 -16.46 1.87 10.35
C LEU A 135 -16.18 1.43 8.91
N ARG A 136 -16.41 0.16 8.57
CA ARG A 136 -16.19 -0.36 7.20
C ARG A 136 -16.97 0.41 6.13
N LYS A 137 -18.21 0.78 6.39
CA LYS A 137 -19.06 1.53 5.44
C LYS A 137 -18.53 2.92 5.14
N HIS A 138 -17.76 3.50 6.06
CA HIS A 138 -17.17 4.83 5.95
C HIS A 138 -15.64 4.78 5.85
N THR A 139 -15.07 3.66 5.44
CA THR A 139 -13.64 3.53 5.18
C THR A 139 -13.35 3.58 3.69
N ALA A 140 -12.45 4.46 3.27
CA ALA A 140 -11.86 4.49 1.95
C ALA A 140 -10.45 3.89 2.00
N VAL A 141 -10.08 3.15 0.95
CA VAL A 141 -8.78 2.47 0.88
C VAL A 141 -7.85 3.21 -0.07
N ALA A 142 -6.76 3.75 0.42
CA ALA A 142 -5.77 4.40 -0.43
C ALA A 142 -5.02 3.35 -1.27
N ALA A 143 -5.24 3.40 -2.57
CA ALA A 143 -4.66 2.49 -3.54
C ALA A 143 -3.74 3.21 -4.52
N ALA A 144 -2.67 2.53 -4.92
CA ALA A 144 -1.70 3.11 -5.84
C ALA A 144 -2.32 3.44 -7.20
N ALA A 145 -2.27 4.70 -7.57
CA ALA A 145 -2.82 5.21 -8.82
C ALA A 145 -2.20 4.53 -10.05
N ASP A 146 -0.89 4.29 -10.02
CA ASP A 146 -0.14 3.65 -11.09
C ASP A 146 -0.45 2.18 -11.32
N TYR A 147 -1.10 1.51 -10.38
CA TYR A 147 -1.43 0.08 -10.47
C TYR A 147 -2.90 -0.18 -10.85
N PHE A 148 -3.84 0.38 -10.11
CA PHE A 148 -5.26 0.06 -10.28
C PHE A 148 -5.98 0.95 -11.31
N TYR A 149 -5.47 2.15 -11.58
CA TYR A 149 -6.14 3.13 -12.41
C TYR A 149 -5.64 3.18 -13.87
N LYS A 150 -4.91 2.14 -14.32
CA LYS A 150 -4.51 1.99 -15.74
C LYS A 150 -5.69 1.74 -16.68
N SER A 151 -6.76 1.13 -16.17
CA SER A 151 -8.00 0.87 -16.90
C SER A 151 -9.19 1.44 -16.12
N LYS A 152 -10.01 2.23 -16.75
CA LYS A 152 -11.25 2.81 -16.15
C LYS A 152 -12.18 1.71 -15.62
N MET A 153 -12.28 0.59 -16.31
CA MET A 153 -13.11 -0.53 -15.90
C MET A 153 -12.57 -1.18 -14.61
N ILE A 154 -11.26 -1.46 -14.53
CA ILE A 154 -10.63 -2.02 -13.32
C ILE A 154 -10.75 -1.04 -12.16
N ALA A 155 -10.47 0.24 -12.39
CA ALA A 155 -10.64 1.29 -11.40
C ALA A 155 -12.07 1.34 -10.84
N SER A 156 -13.09 1.28 -11.71
CA SER A 156 -14.50 1.26 -11.30
C SER A 156 -14.86 0.04 -10.46
N LEU A 157 -14.43 -1.17 -10.87
CA LEU A 157 -14.69 -2.39 -10.13
C LEU A 157 -14.01 -2.40 -8.75
N VAL A 158 -12.73 -2.01 -8.69
CA VAL A 158 -11.98 -1.99 -7.43
C VAL A 158 -12.55 -0.91 -6.51
N SER A 159 -12.93 0.25 -7.03
CA SER A 159 -13.60 1.30 -6.23
C SER A 159 -15.00 0.89 -5.78
N LEU A 160 -15.76 0.17 -6.60
CA LEU A 160 -17.08 -0.35 -6.21
C LEU A 160 -16.94 -1.33 -5.04
N PHE A 161 -16.04 -2.32 -5.14
CA PHE A 161 -15.97 -3.42 -4.19
C PHE A 161 -15.13 -3.12 -2.94
N PHE A 162 -14.15 -2.21 -3.02
CA PHE A 162 -13.25 -1.91 -1.91
C PHE A 162 -13.22 -0.42 -1.51
N ASN A 163 -14.00 0.43 -2.17
CA ASN A 163 -13.98 1.88 -1.96
C ASN A 163 -12.56 2.46 -2.08
N THR A 164 -11.85 2.09 -3.14
CA THR A 164 -10.50 2.58 -3.34
C THR A 164 -10.48 4.03 -3.80
N VAL A 165 -9.49 4.76 -3.31
CA VAL A 165 -9.18 6.13 -3.72
C VAL A 165 -7.73 6.19 -4.19
N PRO A 166 -7.43 6.98 -5.24
CA PRO A 166 -6.10 7.00 -5.81
C PRO A 166 -5.10 7.68 -4.87
N LEU A 167 -3.94 7.04 -4.65
CA LEU A 167 -2.81 7.59 -3.93
C LEU A 167 -1.60 7.65 -4.85
N ASP A 168 -1.03 8.85 -5.03
CA ASP A 168 0.26 9.01 -5.69
C ASP A 168 1.40 8.67 -4.73
N ARG A 169 2.13 7.60 -5.04
CA ARG A 169 3.26 7.13 -4.23
C ARG A 169 4.51 7.98 -4.37
N LYS A 170 4.68 8.66 -5.50
CA LYS A 170 5.91 9.38 -5.84
C LYS A 170 5.89 10.83 -5.41
N GLY A 171 4.73 11.47 -5.47
CA GLY A 171 4.60 12.91 -5.20
C GLY A 171 4.16 13.29 -3.79
N GLY A 172 3.72 12.34 -2.95
CA GLY A 172 3.16 12.63 -1.62
C GLY A 172 1.94 13.57 -1.68
N SER A 173 1.34 13.74 -2.86
CA SER A 173 0.33 14.77 -3.11
C SER A 173 -1.01 14.47 -2.44
N GLY A 174 -1.31 13.20 -2.21
CA GLY A 174 -2.55 12.80 -1.54
C GLY A 174 -2.59 13.10 -0.04
N THR A 175 -1.40 13.18 0.58
CA THR A 175 -1.25 13.40 2.03
C THR A 175 -0.89 14.85 2.40
N LYS A 176 -0.87 15.76 1.43
CA LYS A 176 -0.64 17.18 1.68
C LYS A 176 -1.95 17.92 1.92
N PRO A 177 -1.95 19.01 2.68
CA PRO A 177 -3.14 19.85 2.88
C PRO A 177 -3.83 20.23 1.57
N GLY A 178 -5.16 20.14 1.53
CA GLY A 178 -5.97 20.41 0.34
C GLY A 178 -5.92 19.32 -0.73
N GLY A 179 -5.35 18.15 -0.42
CA GLY A 179 -5.41 16.95 -1.29
C GLY A 179 -6.77 16.26 -1.24
N HIS A 180 -7.00 15.29 -2.12
CA HIS A 180 -8.27 14.54 -2.14
C HIS A 180 -8.48 13.66 -0.90
N LEU A 181 -7.42 13.18 -0.25
CA LEU A 181 -7.53 12.43 1.03
C LEU A 181 -7.92 13.36 2.17
N ASP A 182 -7.39 14.57 2.18
CA ASP A 182 -7.77 15.65 3.11
C ASP A 182 -9.27 15.93 3.04
N LYS A 183 -9.80 16.09 1.81
CA LYS A 183 -11.23 16.25 1.61
C LYS A 183 -12.04 15.07 2.14
N LEU A 184 -11.61 13.84 1.91
CA LEU A 184 -12.32 12.65 2.40
C LEU A 184 -12.39 12.61 3.94
N LEU A 185 -11.29 12.95 4.62
CA LEU A 185 -11.28 13.04 6.09
C LEU A 185 -12.22 14.11 6.60
N ASN A 186 -12.24 15.31 5.95
CA ASN A 186 -13.17 16.39 6.27
C ASN A 186 -14.64 16.00 6.00
N ASP A 187 -14.89 15.15 5.01
CA ASP A 187 -16.21 14.59 4.70
C ASP A 187 -16.60 13.41 5.65
N GLY A 188 -15.82 13.13 6.69
CA GLY A 188 -16.10 12.11 7.69
C GLY A 188 -15.72 10.68 7.29
N TRP A 189 -14.88 10.50 6.26
CA TRP A 189 -14.40 9.18 5.86
C TRP A 189 -13.14 8.79 6.63
N SER A 190 -13.09 7.55 7.09
CA SER A 190 -11.85 6.93 7.57
C SER A 190 -10.99 6.47 6.39
N LEU A 191 -9.68 6.43 6.59
CA LEU A 191 -8.74 6.01 5.55
C LEU A 191 -7.97 4.75 5.96
N LEU A 192 -7.90 3.75 5.09
CA LEU A 192 -6.97 2.63 5.21
C LEU A 192 -5.74 2.89 4.34
N LEU A 193 -4.59 2.96 4.98
CA LEU A 193 -3.32 3.29 4.36
C LEU A 193 -2.29 2.16 4.57
N TYR A 194 -1.46 1.93 3.55
CA TYR A 194 -0.32 1.02 3.60
C TYR A 194 0.97 1.85 3.55
N PRO A 195 1.60 2.14 4.69
CA PRO A 195 2.70 3.11 4.76
C PRO A 195 3.99 2.63 4.09
N GLU A 196 4.12 1.35 3.82
CA GLU A 196 5.25 0.76 3.09
C GLU A 196 5.26 1.16 1.61
N GLY A 197 4.10 1.52 1.06
CA GLY A 197 3.91 1.97 -0.33
C GLY A 197 4.02 0.87 -1.38
N THR A 198 4.64 -0.25 -1.08
CA THR A 198 4.74 -1.44 -1.96
C THR A 198 4.64 -2.71 -1.13
N ARG A 199 4.11 -3.78 -1.75
CA ARG A 199 4.12 -5.11 -1.13
C ARG A 199 5.55 -5.61 -1.06
N LYS A 200 5.97 -6.10 0.11
CA LYS A 200 7.30 -6.67 0.27
C LYS A 200 7.35 -8.15 -0.12
N HIS A 201 8.49 -8.51 -0.69
CA HIS A 201 8.91 -9.88 -0.92
C HIS A 201 9.97 -10.20 0.14
N GLY A 202 9.67 -11.06 1.12
CA GLY A 202 10.61 -11.51 2.15
C GLY A 202 10.30 -11.02 3.56
N ASP A 203 11.06 -11.58 4.52
CA ASP A 203 10.91 -11.30 5.95
C ASP A 203 11.38 -9.89 6.29
N GLY A 204 10.55 -9.16 6.99
CA GLY A 204 10.82 -7.84 7.57
C GLY A 204 9.92 -6.71 7.08
N LEU A 205 9.73 -5.71 7.94
CA LEU A 205 8.94 -4.52 7.67
C LEU A 205 9.65 -3.59 6.68
N GLY A 206 8.87 -2.96 5.77
CA GLY A 206 9.35 -1.90 4.91
C GLY A 206 9.60 -0.61 5.67
N ARG A 207 10.27 0.34 5.02
CA ARG A 207 10.35 1.70 5.54
C ARG A 207 8.95 2.28 5.63
N ILE A 208 8.50 2.60 6.84
CA ILE A 208 7.21 3.21 7.09
C ILE A 208 7.28 4.70 6.72
N ARG A 209 6.40 5.13 5.83
CA ARG A 209 6.30 6.53 5.39
C ARG A 209 5.48 7.35 6.38
N ARG A 210 5.85 8.60 6.60
CA ARG A 210 5.23 9.50 7.57
C ARG A 210 3.86 10.06 7.14
N GLY A 211 3.42 9.85 5.90
CA GLY A 211 2.21 10.47 5.36
C GLY A 211 0.94 10.21 6.16
N ALA A 212 0.77 9.00 6.71
CA ALA A 212 -0.37 8.67 7.57
C ALA A 212 -0.36 9.47 8.87
N ALA A 213 0.81 9.64 9.49
CA ALA A 213 0.95 10.39 10.73
C ALA A 213 0.78 11.91 10.53
N VAL A 214 1.22 12.43 9.38
CA VAL A 214 0.98 13.83 9.02
C VAL A 214 -0.52 14.10 8.89
N LEU A 215 -1.26 13.26 8.14
CA LEU A 215 -2.72 13.37 8.03
C LEU A 215 -3.40 13.26 9.41
N ALA A 216 -2.96 12.33 10.26
CA ALA A 216 -3.50 12.15 11.60
C ALA A 216 -3.33 13.42 12.46
N ALA A 217 -2.14 14.02 12.42
CA ALA A 217 -1.85 15.25 13.17
C ALA A 217 -2.67 16.45 12.62
N GLU A 218 -2.71 16.62 11.29
CA GLU A 218 -3.41 17.73 10.65
C GLU A 218 -4.93 17.72 10.90
N HIS A 219 -5.53 16.52 10.94
CA HIS A 219 -6.97 16.34 11.16
C HIS A 219 -7.34 16.02 12.62
N ASN A 220 -6.37 15.99 13.52
CA ASN A 220 -6.59 15.60 14.93
C ASN A 220 -7.28 14.23 15.07
N LEU A 221 -6.88 13.25 14.26
CA LEU A 221 -7.46 11.91 14.21
C LEU A 221 -6.53 10.86 14.78
N PRO A 222 -7.07 9.82 15.45
CA PRO A 222 -6.26 8.71 15.94
C PRO A 222 -5.80 7.82 14.78
N ILE A 223 -4.62 7.21 14.95
CA ILE A 223 -4.13 6.11 14.11
C ILE A 223 -4.45 4.78 14.79
N VAL A 224 -5.07 3.86 14.05
CA VAL A 224 -5.22 2.48 14.48
C VAL A 224 -4.25 1.61 13.68
N PRO A 225 -3.19 1.06 14.30
CA PRO A 225 -2.30 0.15 13.62
C PRO A 225 -2.96 -1.23 13.46
N ILE A 226 -2.81 -1.84 12.28
CA ILE A 226 -3.39 -3.14 11.93
C ILE A 226 -2.29 -4.04 11.41
N ARG A 227 -2.11 -5.21 12.02
CA ARG A 227 -1.20 -6.24 11.54
C ARG A 227 -1.97 -7.37 10.89
N VAL A 228 -1.54 -7.76 9.69
CA VAL A 228 -2.12 -8.88 8.94
C VAL A 228 -1.02 -9.90 8.67
N ASP A 229 -1.25 -11.13 9.11
CA ASP A 229 -0.34 -12.25 8.94
C ASP A 229 -1.01 -13.37 8.12
N GLY A 230 -0.21 -14.14 7.37
CA GLY A 230 -0.65 -15.33 6.63
C GLY A 230 -1.28 -15.08 5.27
N THR A 231 -1.40 -13.84 4.81
CA THR A 231 -1.98 -13.51 3.51
C THR A 231 -1.00 -13.74 2.37
N ALA A 232 0.30 -13.53 2.59
CA ALA A 232 1.34 -13.76 1.59
C ALA A 232 1.45 -15.24 1.21
N GLU A 233 1.25 -16.14 2.16
CA GLU A 233 1.26 -17.59 1.95
C GLU A 233 -0.01 -18.05 1.22
N ALA A 234 -1.16 -17.43 1.52
CA ALA A 234 -2.43 -17.75 0.88
C ALA A 234 -2.49 -17.24 -0.56
N MET A 235 -1.97 -16.05 -0.82
CA MET A 235 -1.92 -15.41 -2.12
C MET A 235 -0.63 -14.60 -2.28
N PRO A 236 0.48 -15.26 -2.68
CA PRO A 236 1.77 -14.61 -2.89
C PRO A 236 1.71 -13.48 -3.91
N PRO A 237 2.63 -12.51 -3.83
CA PRO A 237 2.76 -11.46 -4.84
C PRO A 237 2.88 -12.04 -6.25
N GLY A 238 2.17 -11.42 -7.22
CA GLY A 238 2.08 -11.90 -8.60
C GLY A 238 0.96 -12.91 -8.85
N GLN A 239 0.27 -13.39 -7.82
CA GLN A 239 -0.94 -14.20 -7.98
C GLN A 239 -2.20 -13.34 -7.78
N PHE A 240 -3.23 -13.62 -8.59
CA PHE A 240 -4.53 -12.94 -8.50
C PHE A 240 -5.59 -13.77 -7.79
N TRP A 241 -5.26 -15.02 -7.41
CA TRP A 241 -6.19 -15.92 -6.76
C TRP A 241 -5.52 -16.70 -5.64
N PRO A 242 -6.16 -16.85 -4.47
CA PRO A 242 -5.62 -17.60 -3.36
C PRO A 242 -5.58 -19.10 -3.66
N LYS A 243 -4.63 -19.81 -3.04
CA LYS A 243 -4.50 -21.25 -3.13
C LYS A 243 -4.76 -21.89 -1.77
N ARG A 244 -5.23 -23.13 -1.78
CA ARG A 244 -5.31 -23.94 -0.56
C ARG A 244 -4.02 -24.72 -0.36
N LEU A 245 -3.66 -24.95 0.91
CA LEU A 245 -2.52 -25.81 1.24
C LEU A 245 -2.79 -27.24 0.78
N ARG A 246 -1.83 -27.86 0.09
CA ARG A 246 -1.88 -29.27 -0.23
C ARG A 246 -1.67 -30.08 1.03
N GLY A 247 -2.66 -30.84 1.48
CA GLY A 247 -2.54 -31.86 2.54
C GLY A 247 -2.36 -33.24 1.92
N ARG A 248 -1.82 -34.19 2.72
CA ARG A 248 -1.61 -35.59 2.26
C ARG A 248 -2.91 -36.30 1.86
N LEU A 249 -4.01 -36.03 2.56
CA LEU A 249 -5.33 -36.60 2.31
C LEU A 249 -6.39 -35.55 1.98
N PHE A 250 -6.28 -34.32 2.54
CA PHE A 250 -7.24 -33.25 2.33
C PHE A 250 -6.52 -31.90 2.17
N SER A 251 -7.08 -31.04 1.34
CA SER A 251 -6.61 -29.66 1.21
C SER A 251 -6.91 -28.87 2.48
N ARG A 252 -5.91 -28.17 3.02
CA ARG A 252 -6.01 -27.35 4.25
C ARG A 252 -6.15 -25.87 3.90
N ARG A 253 -6.78 -25.13 4.80
CA ARG A 253 -6.91 -23.66 4.69
C ARG A 253 -5.69 -22.99 5.29
N HIS A 254 -5.26 -21.88 4.67
CA HIS A 254 -4.25 -21.01 5.28
C HIS A 254 -4.80 -20.37 6.56
N LYS A 255 -3.93 -20.13 7.53
CA LYS A 255 -4.29 -19.36 8.71
C LYS A 255 -4.01 -17.90 8.42
N ILE A 256 -5.01 -17.04 8.52
CA ILE A 256 -4.87 -15.60 8.39
C ILE A 256 -5.29 -14.97 9.71
N HIS A 257 -4.49 -14.04 10.19
CA HIS A 257 -4.73 -13.33 11.42
C HIS A 257 -4.71 -11.82 11.19
N VAL A 258 -5.72 -11.11 11.73
CA VAL A 258 -5.81 -9.65 11.72
C VAL A 258 -5.82 -9.17 13.16
N SER A 259 -4.81 -8.40 13.55
CA SER A 259 -4.71 -7.82 14.88
C SER A 259 -4.88 -6.32 14.82
N PHE A 260 -5.76 -5.78 15.64
CA PHE A 260 -5.94 -4.34 15.79
C PHE A 260 -5.22 -3.87 17.05
N GLY A 261 -4.29 -2.91 16.88
CA GLY A 261 -3.57 -2.29 17.98
C GLY A 261 -4.40 -1.25 18.72
N GLU A 262 -3.84 -0.75 19.83
CA GLU A 262 -4.40 0.39 20.55
C GLU A 262 -4.42 1.63 19.67
N PRO A 263 -5.50 2.40 19.67
CA PRO A 263 -5.54 3.68 18.97
C PRO A 263 -4.43 4.61 19.47
N ILE A 264 -3.64 5.10 18.56
CA ILE A 264 -2.58 6.06 18.83
C ILE A 264 -3.20 7.45 18.69
N PRO A 265 -3.32 8.22 19.78
CA PRO A 265 -3.90 9.56 19.72
C PRO A 265 -3.07 10.47 18.81
N PRO A 266 -3.68 11.48 18.18
CA PRO A 266 -2.97 12.43 17.34
C PRO A 266 -1.92 13.16 18.18
N GLN A 267 -0.74 13.35 17.61
CA GLN A 267 0.39 14.06 18.22
C GLN A 267 1.01 14.99 17.19
N VAL A 268 1.55 16.09 17.66
CA VAL A 268 2.28 17.04 16.80
C VAL A 268 3.51 16.38 16.17
N ASP A 269 4.17 15.47 16.90
CA ASP A 269 5.30 14.71 16.38
C ASP A 269 4.83 13.47 15.60
N ALA A 270 4.80 13.62 14.30
CA ALA A 270 4.51 12.53 13.37
C ALA A 270 5.52 11.36 13.45
N ALA A 271 6.75 11.61 13.88
CA ALA A 271 7.76 10.56 14.02
C ALA A 271 7.43 9.64 15.19
N ALA A 272 7.02 10.19 16.33
CA ALA A 272 6.61 9.40 17.49
C ALA A 272 5.39 8.51 17.19
N MET A 273 4.42 9.00 16.40
CA MET A 273 3.28 8.17 15.97
C MET A 273 3.73 7.00 15.08
N ILE A 274 4.64 7.24 14.15
CA ILE A 274 5.16 6.19 13.24
C ILE A 274 5.98 5.16 14.02
N GLU A 275 6.77 5.56 14.99
CA GLU A 275 7.53 4.65 15.84
C GLU A 275 6.60 3.69 16.60
N ARG A 276 5.49 4.18 17.14
CA ARG A 276 4.47 3.34 17.78
C ARG A 276 3.80 2.36 16.80
N VAL A 277 3.50 2.80 15.58
CA VAL A 277 2.98 1.93 14.51
C VAL A 277 4.01 0.84 14.18
N GLN A 278 5.27 1.20 14.04
CA GLN A 278 6.35 0.28 13.73
C GLN A 278 6.54 -0.74 14.86
N SER A 279 6.59 -0.29 16.11
CA SER A 279 6.68 -1.15 17.29
C SER A 279 5.54 -2.19 17.31
N PHE A 280 4.30 -1.79 17.00
CA PHE A 280 3.18 -2.70 16.92
C PHE A 280 3.35 -3.75 15.79
N PHE A 281 3.87 -3.35 14.64
CA PHE A 281 4.12 -4.29 13.55
C PHE A 281 5.24 -5.29 13.88
N GLU A 282 6.25 -4.88 14.66
CA GLU A 282 7.40 -5.71 15.05
C GLU A 282 7.08 -6.63 16.24
N SER A 283 6.43 -6.10 17.28
CA SER A 283 6.19 -6.84 18.53
C SER A 283 5.28 -8.05 18.34
N GLY A 284 4.41 -8.00 17.33
CA GLY A 284 3.43 -9.05 17.14
C GLY A 284 2.50 -9.23 18.35
N GLU A 285 2.46 -8.30 19.28
CA GLU A 285 1.50 -8.28 20.39
C GLU A 285 0.07 -8.11 19.88
N ALA A 286 -0.32 -9.12 19.13
CA ALA A 286 -1.68 -9.48 18.97
C ALA A 286 -2.15 -9.91 20.35
N GLY A 287 -3.10 -9.20 20.93
CA GLY A 287 -3.84 -9.70 22.09
C GLY A 287 -4.26 -11.15 21.84
N LYS A 288 -4.49 -11.94 22.87
CA LYS A 288 -4.85 -13.36 22.74
C LYS A 288 -5.91 -13.55 21.65
N PRO A 289 -5.71 -14.41 20.66
CA PRO A 289 -6.60 -14.53 19.52
C PRO A 289 -8.02 -14.79 19.98
N SER A 290 -8.98 -13.98 19.53
CA SER A 290 -10.39 -14.21 19.79
C SER A 290 -10.76 -15.61 19.33
N ARG A 291 -11.31 -16.44 20.20
CA ARG A 291 -11.76 -17.80 19.85
C ARG A 291 -12.96 -17.81 18.90
N THR A 292 -13.57 -16.67 18.64
CA THR A 292 -14.76 -16.56 17.79
C THR A 292 -14.34 -16.56 16.30
N PRO A 293 -14.85 -17.49 15.49
CA PRO A 293 -14.63 -17.48 14.06
C PRO A 293 -15.17 -16.19 13.46
N TYR A 294 -14.39 -15.58 12.57
CA TYR A 294 -14.64 -14.30 11.93
C TYR A 294 -16.06 -14.11 11.33
N ALA A 295 -16.67 -15.18 10.81
CA ALA A 295 -17.97 -15.15 10.16
C ALA A 295 -19.19 -15.23 11.12
N ARG A 296 -18.98 -15.46 12.41
CA ARG A 296 -20.08 -15.76 13.36
C ARG A 296 -20.35 -14.66 14.40
N ARG A 297 -19.69 -13.51 14.34
CA ARG A 297 -20.08 -12.40 15.22
C ARG A 297 -21.41 -11.81 14.75
N LYS A 298 -22.47 -12.11 15.47
CA LYS A 298 -23.72 -11.34 15.39
C LYS A 298 -23.35 -9.86 15.65
N PRO A 299 -23.94 -8.90 14.92
CA PRO A 299 -23.90 -7.51 15.36
C PRO A 299 -24.42 -7.49 16.79
N ALA A 300 -23.79 -6.68 17.65
CA ALA A 300 -24.39 -6.35 18.93
C ALA A 300 -25.80 -5.85 18.61
N ASP A 301 -26.81 -6.54 19.17
CA ASP A 301 -28.19 -6.09 19.14
C ASP A 301 -28.20 -4.69 19.77
N GLY A 302 -28.20 -3.67 18.93
CA GLY A 302 -28.65 -2.36 19.35
C GLY A 302 -30.13 -2.49 19.55
N SER A 303 -30.55 -2.62 20.81
CA SER A 303 -31.91 -2.37 21.18
C SER A 303 -32.31 -1.01 20.66
N ASP A 304 -33.15 -1.02 19.64
CA ASP A 304 -33.90 0.14 19.17
C ASP A 304 -34.83 0.63 20.30
N GLU A 305 -34.72 1.89 20.62
CA GLU A 305 -35.84 2.78 20.95
C GLU A 305 -35.76 3.98 20.01
#